data_b1f2bdccc550d9d333a39808abfdfb5f
#
_entry.id   b1f2bdccc550d9d333a39808abfdfb5f
#
_cell.length_a   1.000
_cell.length_b   1.000
_cell.length_c   1.000
_cell.angle_alpha   90.00
_cell.angle_beta   90.00
_cell.angle_gamma   90.00
#
_symmetry.space_group_name_H-M   'P 1'
#
loop_
_entity.id
_entity.type
_entity.pdbx_description
1 polymer ?
#
loop_
_entity_poly.entity_id
_entity_poly.type
_entity_poly.pdbx_seq_one_letter_code
_entity_poly.pdbx_strand_id
1 'polypeptide(L)'
;MDGHFVPNMTFGAPVVTKIRSHVDRPTTAHGKGTFDCHMMIAEPKRWVRDFKKAGCDLYCFHYEAAVSSTAADSPSGKSDQKTSPKELVKFIHSEGMQAGIAIKPSTPVDVLWEILENPNKDEVPDVSSSPLHRHAFITTIDITKGPHALYGG
;
A
#
# COMPACT_ATOMS: atom_id res chain seq x y z
N MET A 1 3.18 7.68 8.46
CA MET A 1 2.41 8.95 8.54
C MET A 1 3.38 10.11 8.37
N ASP A 2 3.03 11.11 7.59
CA ASP A 2 3.97 12.15 7.12
C ASP A 2 3.63 13.59 7.60
N GLY A 3 2.63 13.74 8.48
CA GLY A 3 2.16 15.05 8.94
C GLY A 3 1.41 15.87 7.89
N HIS A 4 1.22 15.32 6.68
CA HIS A 4 0.55 15.98 5.56
C HIS A 4 -0.77 15.27 5.19
N PHE A 5 -0.73 13.99 4.86
CA PHE A 5 -1.92 13.18 4.59
C PHE A 5 -2.76 12.95 5.86
N VAL A 6 -2.09 12.79 6.99
CA VAL A 6 -2.64 12.75 8.34
C VAL A 6 -1.81 13.64 9.27
N PRO A 7 -2.40 14.23 10.35
CA PRO A 7 -1.72 15.21 11.20
C PRO A 7 -0.61 14.63 12.09
N ASN A 8 -0.34 13.34 12.01
CA ASN A 8 0.64 12.65 12.84
C ASN A 8 1.91 12.33 12.03
N MET A 9 3.04 12.27 12.71
CA MET A 9 4.29 11.76 12.15
C MET A 9 4.69 10.47 12.85
N THR A 10 5.12 9.47 12.06
CA THR A 10 5.68 8.21 12.57
C THR A 10 7.00 7.90 11.88
N PHE A 11 7.59 6.75 12.24
CA PHE A 11 8.89 6.32 11.72
C PHE A 11 8.83 6.07 10.20
N GLY A 12 9.97 6.34 9.55
CA GLY A 12 10.18 6.11 8.13
C GLY A 12 11.08 4.92 7.83
N ALA A 13 11.55 4.83 6.59
CA ALA A 13 12.40 3.75 6.08
C ALA A 13 13.63 3.40 6.94
N PRO A 14 14.35 4.34 7.57
CA PRO A 14 15.50 4.00 8.44
C PRO A 14 15.13 3.12 9.63
N VAL A 15 13.94 3.31 10.22
CA VAL A 15 13.47 2.47 11.33
C VAL A 15 13.13 1.07 10.83
N VAL A 16 12.45 0.97 9.68
CA VAL A 16 12.14 -0.32 9.02
C VAL A 16 13.42 -1.10 8.74
N THR A 17 14.45 -0.44 8.19
CA THR A 17 15.77 -1.04 7.95
C THR A 17 16.37 -1.63 9.25
N LYS A 18 16.29 -0.87 10.34
CA LYS A 18 16.85 -1.29 11.62
C LYS A 18 16.12 -2.49 12.21
N ILE A 19 14.80 -2.53 12.09
CA ILE A 19 14.00 -3.68 12.54
C ILE A 19 14.26 -4.89 11.63
N ARG A 20 14.34 -4.70 10.31
CA ARG A 20 14.60 -5.78 9.34
C ARG A 20 15.93 -6.50 9.59
N SER A 21 16.93 -5.82 10.14
CA SER A 21 18.22 -6.46 10.47
C SER A 21 18.11 -7.53 11.60
N HIS A 22 16.99 -7.55 12.32
CA HIS A 22 16.72 -8.51 13.41
C HIS A 22 15.60 -9.52 13.07
N VAL A 23 14.99 -9.41 11.90
CA VAL A 23 13.86 -10.24 11.50
C VAL A 23 14.13 -10.81 10.11
N ASP A 24 14.18 -12.13 10.00
CA ASP A 24 14.38 -12.81 8.72
C ASP A 24 13.23 -12.51 7.75
N ARG A 25 13.56 -12.53 6.46
CA ARG A 25 12.54 -12.41 5.43
C ARG A 25 11.62 -13.62 5.42
N PRO A 26 10.32 -13.42 5.09
CA PRO A 26 9.39 -14.51 4.99
C PRO A 26 9.78 -15.47 3.85
N THR A 27 9.52 -16.76 4.04
CA THR A 27 9.69 -17.78 3.00
C THR A 27 8.47 -17.91 2.09
N THR A 28 7.34 -17.34 2.50
CA THR A 28 6.08 -17.28 1.75
C THR A 28 5.55 -15.84 1.77
N ALA A 29 4.66 -15.51 0.85
CA ALA A 29 4.13 -14.13 0.68
C ALA A 29 3.59 -13.50 1.97
N HIS A 30 2.95 -14.29 2.86
CA HIS A 30 2.41 -13.82 4.14
C HIS A 30 2.97 -14.65 5.31
N GLY A 31 4.23 -15.08 5.20
CA GLY A 31 4.92 -15.85 6.25
C GLY A 31 5.33 -14.98 7.44
N LYS A 32 5.83 -15.65 8.49
CA LYS A 32 6.46 -14.96 9.63
C LYS A 32 7.59 -14.07 9.13
N GLY A 33 7.65 -12.85 9.66
CA GLY A 33 8.64 -11.86 9.27
C GLY A 33 8.23 -11.00 8.07
N THR A 34 7.02 -11.13 7.53
CA THR A 34 6.48 -10.20 6.53
C THR A 34 6.37 -8.80 7.12
N PHE A 35 6.95 -7.82 6.42
CA PHE A 35 6.82 -6.41 6.75
C PHE A 35 5.76 -5.78 5.86
N ASP A 36 4.58 -5.61 6.43
CA ASP A 36 3.47 -4.85 5.84
C ASP A 36 3.60 -3.39 6.25
N CYS A 37 3.96 -2.54 5.29
CA CYS A 37 4.15 -1.12 5.51
C CYS A 37 2.92 -0.34 5.07
N HIS A 38 2.08 0.04 6.02
CA HIS A 38 0.90 0.87 5.76
C HIS A 38 1.27 2.35 5.67
N MET A 39 1.11 2.91 4.49
CA MET A 39 1.61 4.24 4.10
C MET A 39 0.50 5.31 4.14
N MET A 40 0.31 5.95 5.28
CA MET A 40 -0.55 7.12 5.43
C MET A 40 0.22 8.40 5.07
N ILE A 41 0.52 8.58 3.79
CA ILE A 41 1.38 9.64 3.26
C ILE A 41 0.79 10.25 1.98
N ALA A 42 1.09 11.51 1.71
CA ALA A 42 0.51 12.26 0.58
C ALA A 42 1.07 11.85 -0.78
N GLU A 43 2.34 11.44 -0.83
CA GLU A 43 3.07 11.12 -2.07
C GLU A 43 3.60 9.68 -2.04
N PRO A 44 2.73 8.64 -2.12
CA PRO A 44 3.13 7.26 -1.88
C PRO A 44 4.14 6.73 -2.90
N LYS A 45 4.04 7.06 -4.18
CA LYS A 45 4.96 6.59 -5.21
C LYS A 45 6.42 6.98 -4.94
N ARG A 46 6.61 8.16 -4.39
CA ARG A 46 7.92 8.75 -4.09
C ARG A 46 8.79 7.90 -3.16
N TRP A 47 8.18 7.12 -2.28
CA TRP A 47 8.83 6.38 -1.22
C TRP A 47 8.93 4.87 -1.46
N VAL A 48 8.35 4.35 -2.53
CA VAL A 48 8.31 2.90 -2.83
C VAL A 48 9.70 2.28 -2.79
N ARG A 49 10.67 2.87 -3.50
CA ARG A 49 12.04 2.35 -3.57
C ARG A 49 12.78 2.40 -2.24
N ASP A 50 12.56 3.45 -1.44
CA ASP A 50 13.21 3.58 -0.13
C ASP A 50 12.69 2.53 0.84
N PHE A 51 11.39 2.27 0.84
CA PHE A 51 10.80 1.20 1.67
C PHE A 51 11.18 -0.19 1.16
N LYS A 52 11.31 -0.39 -0.15
CA LYS A 52 11.88 -1.64 -0.70
C LYS A 52 13.28 -1.89 -0.19
N LYS A 53 14.18 -0.90 -0.27
CA LYS A 53 15.54 -0.99 0.26
C LYS A 53 15.56 -1.24 1.76
N ALA A 54 14.63 -0.65 2.51
CA ALA A 54 14.47 -0.85 3.94
C ALA A 54 14.05 -2.27 4.32
N GLY A 55 13.52 -3.05 3.38
CA GLY A 55 13.11 -4.44 3.61
C GLY A 55 11.61 -4.65 3.74
N CYS A 56 10.80 -3.70 3.27
CA CYS A 56 9.36 -3.87 3.12
C CYS A 56 9.06 -5.01 2.13
N ASP A 57 8.08 -5.84 2.46
CA ASP A 57 7.61 -6.96 1.64
C ASP A 57 6.26 -6.62 0.99
N LEU A 58 5.38 -5.92 1.72
CA LEU A 58 4.09 -5.42 1.25
C LEU A 58 3.99 -3.92 1.49
N TYR A 59 3.68 -3.17 0.44
CA TYR A 59 3.53 -1.72 0.48
C TYR A 59 2.05 -1.33 0.29
N CYS A 60 1.37 -0.99 1.38
CA CYS A 60 -0.05 -0.63 1.37
C CYS A 60 -0.22 0.90 1.36
N PHE A 61 -0.81 1.44 0.31
CA PHE A 61 -1.05 2.88 0.14
C PHE A 61 -2.54 3.23 0.19
N HIS A 62 -2.86 4.50 0.42
CA HIS A 62 -4.24 4.99 0.36
C HIS A 62 -4.64 5.37 -1.07
N TYR A 63 -5.83 4.93 -1.49
CA TYR A 63 -6.45 5.29 -2.76
C TYR A 63 -6.47 6.81 -2.97
N GLU A 64 -6.92 7.54 -1.95
CA GLU A 64 -7.05 9.01 -1.99
C GLU A 64 -5.69 9.71 -2.18
N ALA A 65 -4.64 9.15 -1.60
CA ALA A 65 -3.28 9.64 -1.81
C ALA A 65 -2.81 9.38 -3.24
N ALA A 66 -3.09 8.20 -3.79
CA ALA A 66 -2.70 7.85 -5.15
C ALA A 66 -3.36 8.75 -6.21
N VAL A 67 -4.67 9.04 -6.09
CA VAL A 67 -5.39 9.88 -7.06
C VAL A 67 -5.02 11.36 -6.96
N SER A 68 -4.49 11.81 -5.83
CA SER A 68 -4.10 13.22 -5.62
C SER A 68 -2.60 13.48 -5.82
N SER A 69 -1.75 12.46 -5.75
CA SER A 69 -0.31 12.58 -5.78
C SER A 69 0.28 12.75 -7.18
N THR A 70 1.56 13.11 -7.21
CA THR A 70 2.33 13.21 -8.45
C THR A 70 2.95 11.88 -8.85
N ALA A 71 3.40 11.76 -10.09
CA ALA A 71 4.10 10.58 -10.60
C ALA A 71 5.60 10.54 -10.23
N ALA A 72 6.06 11.45 -9.35
CA ALA A 72 7.45 11.44 -8.87
C ALA A 72 7.75 10.12 -8.14
N ASP A 73 8.87 9.49 -8.50
CA ASP A 73 9.27 8.15 -8.05
C ASP A 73 10.48 8.14 -7.10
N SER A 74 10.88 9.32 -6.62
CA SER A 74 11.96 9.50 -5.66
C SER A 74 11.75 10.74 -4.78
N PRO A 75 12.32 10.81 -3.56
CA PRO A 75 12.14 11.94 -2.65
C PRO A 75 12.56 13.30 -3.23
N SER A 76 13.59 13.32 -4.06
CA SER A 76 14.06 14.52 -4.76
C SER A 76 13.46 14.72 -6.15
N GLY A 77 12.69 13.74 -6.63
CA GLY A 77 12.04 13.79 -7.93
C GLY A 77 10.93 14.82 -7.99
N LYS A 78 10.76 15.42 -9.16
CA LYS A 78 9.64 16.30 -9.49
C LYS A 78 8.91 15.74 -10.69
N SER A 79 7.60 15.81 -10.68
CA SER A 79 6.76 15.45 -11.81
C SER A 79 5.50 16.30 -11.78
N ASP A 80 5.15 16.86 -12.92
CA ASP A 80 3.89 17.57 -13.11
C ASP A 80 2.75 16.62 -13.51
N GLN A 81 3.10 15.37 -13.84
CA GLN A 81 2.14 14.32 -14.14
C GLN A 81 1.52 13.78 -12.85
N LYS A 82 0.25 13.45 -12.90
CA LYS A 82 -0.45 12.73 -11.83
C LYS A 82 -0.18 11.24 -11.94
N THR A 83 -0.14 10.55 -10.82
CA THR A 83 -0.19 9.09 -10.80
C THR A 83 -1.63 8.60 -10.74
N SER A 84 -1.83 7.29 -10.85
CA SER A 84 -3.10 6.63 -10.61
C SER A 84 -2.90 5.42 -9.70
N PRO A 85 -3.95 4.92 -9.03
CA PRO A 85 -3.84 3.70 -8.23
C PRO A 85 -3.30 2.51 -9.03
N LYS A 86 -3.74 2.32 -10.28
CA LYS A 86 -3.30 1.23 -11.17
C LYS A 86 -1.80 1.33 -11.51
N GLU A 87 -1.34 2.53 -11.87
CA GLU A 87 0.08 2.78 -12.14
C GLU A 87 0.96 2.59 -10.90
N LEU A 88 0.46 2.98 -9.73
CA LEU A 88 1.17 2.80 -8.48
C LEU A 88 1.28 1.31 -8.11
N VAL A 89 0.22 0.53 -8.25
CA VAL A 89 0.26 -0.93 -8.07
C VAL A 89 1.30 -1.56 -8.99
N LYS A 90 1.24 -1.27 -10.29
CA LYS A 90 2.21 -1.76 -11.27
C LYS A 90 3.66 -1.39 -10.91
N PHE A 91 3.88 -0.17 -10.44
CA PHE A 91 5.19 0.29 -10.01
C PHE A 91 5.69 -0.48 -8.78
N ILE A 92 4.83 -0.71 -7.77
CA ILE A 92 5.18 -1.51 -6.57
C ILE A 92 5.55 -2.94 -6.98
N HIS A 93 4.77 -3.57 -7.86
CA HIS A 93 5.06 -4.91 -8.38
C HIS A 93 6.40 -4.93 -9.15
N SER A 94 6.69 -3.93 -9.97
CA SER A 94 7.97 -3.84 -10.70
C SER A 94 9.19 -3.71 -9.79
N GLU A 95 9.02 -3.16 -8.59
CA GLU A 95 10.06 -3.12 -7.55
C GLU A 95 10.12 -4.42 -6.71
N GLY A 96 9.29 -5.43 -7.04
CA GLY A 96 9.28 -6.75 -6.40
C GLY A 96 8.74 -6.75 -4.97
N MET A 97 7.71 -5.96 -4.71
CA MET A 97 6.91 -5.98 -3.50
C MET A 97 5.46 -6.33 -3.82
N GLN A 98 4.74 -6.82 -2.82
CA GLN A 98 3.28 -6.89 -2.91
C GLN A 98 2.67 -5.50 -2.75
N ALA A 99 1.59 -5.23 -3.46
CA ALA A 99 0.85 -3.98 -3.38
C ALA A 99 -0.41 -4.15 -2.54
N GLY A 100 -0.60 -3.26 -1.58
CA GLY A 100 -1.84 -3.13 -0.82
C GLY A 100 -2.52 -1.80 -1.12
N ILE A 101 -3.86 -1.78 -1.10
CA ILE A 101 -4.64 -0.56 -1.24
C ILE A 101 -5.62 -0.41 -0.07
N ALA A 102 -5.64 0.78 0.51
CA ALA A 102 -6.54 1.16 1.59
C ALA A 102 -7.40 2.35 1.17
N ILE A 103 -8.60 2.45 1.75
CA ILE A 103 -9.49 3.60 1.59
C ILE A 103 -9.82 4.22 2.94
N LYS A 104 -10.11 5.52 2.97
CA LYS A 104 -10.63 6.20 4.16
C LYS A 104 -12.05 5.76 4.48
N PRO A 105 -12.50 5.87 5.75
CA PRO A 105 -13.89 5.52 6.13
C PRO A 105 -14.97 6.28 5.35
N SER A 106 -14.65 7.47 4.86
CA SER A 106 -15.55 8.31 4.06
C SER A 106 -15.57 8.00 2.58
N THR A 107 -14.64 7.14 2.09
CA THR A 107 -14.53 6.78 0.69
C THR A 107 -15.43 5.56 0.42
N PRO A 108 -16.36 5.63 -0.55
CA PRO A 108 -17.16 4.49 -0.93
C PRO A 108 -16.30 3.30 -1.39
N VAL A 109 -16.65 2.09 -0.98
CA VAL A 109 -15.91 0.87 -1.38
C VAL A 109 -15.97 0.61 -2.89
N ASP A 110 -16.97 1.15 -3.55
CA ASP A 110 -17.19 0.97 -5.00
C ASP A 110 -16.01 1.43 -5.85
N VAL A 111 -15.21 2.40 -5.36
CA VAL A 111 -13.99 2.86 -6.07
C VAL A 111 -12.94 1.75 -6.23
N LEU A 112 -13.01 0.71 -5.42
CA LEU A 112 -12.08 -0.42 -5.50
C LEU A 112 -12.46 -1.42 -6.58
N TRP A 113 -13.75 -1.57 -6.93
CA TRP A 113 -14.19 -2.56 -7.90
C TRP A 113 -13.54 -2.36 -9.27
N GLU A 114 -13.45 -1.13 -9.73
CA GLU A 114 -12.79 -0.79 -11.00
C GLU A 114 -11.31 -1.24 -11.03
N ILE A 115 -10.64 -1.25 -9.87
CA ILE A 115 -9.24 -1.67 -9.74
C ILE A 115 -9.15 -3.19 -9.61
N LEU A 116 -10.01 -3.80 -8.79
CA LEU A 116 -9.99 -5.25 -8.48
C LEU A 116 -10.45 -6.10 -9.66
N GLU A 117 -11.38 -5.60 -10.46
CA GLU A 117 -11.91 -6.29 -11.66
C GLU A 117 -11.05 -6.04 -12.90
N ASN A 118 -9.89 -5.39 -12.77
CA ASN A 118 -8.99 -5.14 -13.88
C ASN A 118 -8.48 -6.47 -14.47
N PRO A 119 -8.59 -6.69 -15.81
CA PRO A 119 -8.05 -7.88 -16.45
C PRO A 119 -6.52 -7.95 -16.42
N ASN A 120 -5.85 -6.81 -16.26
CA ASN A 120 -4.39 -6.74 -16.14
C ASN A 120 -3.97 -7.00 -14.67
N LYS A 121 -3.49 -8.20 -14.41
CA LYS A 121 -3.08 -8.65 -13.06
C LYS A 121 -1.96 -7.81 -12.46
N ASP A 122 -1.10 -7.21 -13.26
CA ASP A 122 0.00 -6.35 -12.77
C ASP A 122 -0.51 -5.02 -12.18
N GLU A 123 -1.77 -4.67 -12.45
CA GLU A 123 -2.44 -3.45 -11.98
C GLU A 123 -3.46 -3.72 -10.86
N VAL A 124 -3.58 -4.98 -10.43
CA VAL A 124 -4.47 -5.41 -9.33
C VAL A 124 -3.66 -5.53 -8.04
N PRO A 125 -4.07 -4.88 -6.95
CA PRO A 125 -3.37 -5.02 -5.67
C PRO A 125 -3.53 -6.45 -5.10
N ASP A 126 -2.50 -6.93 -4.40
CA ASP A 126 -2.52 -8.24 -3.73
C ASP A 126 -3.44 -8.22 -2.51
N VAL A 127 -3.61 -7.04 -1.91
CA VAL A 127 -4.35 -6.84 -0.68
C VAL A 127 -5.15 -5.55 -0.74
N SER A 128 -6.41 -5.58 -0.29
CA SER A 128 -7.19 -4.36 -0.05
C SER A 128 -7.70 -4.29 1.39
N SER A 129 -7.70 -3.11 1.98
CA SER A 129 -8.27 -2.86 3.29
C SER A 129 -9.33 -1.76 3.23
N SER A 130 -10.52 -2.07 3.75
CA SER A 130 -11.63 -1.14 3.94
C SER A 130 -11.94 -1.04 5.44
N PRO A 131 -12.12 0.16 5.99
CA PRO A 131 -12.39 0.34 7.42
C PRO A 131 -13.86 0.10 7.76
N LEU A 132 -14.45 -1.02 7.38
CA LEU A 132 -15.81 -1.41 7.77
C LEU A 132 -15.97 -1.75 9.26
N HIS A 133 -14.89 -1.70 10.05
CA HIS A 133 -14.92 -1.90 11.50
C HIS A 133 -14.50 -0.62 12.24
N ARG A 134 -15.37 -0.16 13.13
CA ARG A 134 -15.27 1.07 13.94
C ARG A 134 -14.12 1.10 14.97
N HIS A 135 -13.14 0.23 14.89
CA HIS A 135 -11.95 0.26 15.73
C HIS A 135 -10.70 0.16 14.86
N ALA A 136 -9.78 1.05 15.13
CA ALA A 136 -8.56 1.34 14.42
C ALA A 136 -7.56 0.16 14.36
N PHE A 137 -7.95 -0.95 13.77
CA PHE A 137 -7.04 -1.99 13.32
C PHE A 137 -7.36 -2.29 11.86
N ILE A 138 -6.38 -2.08 11.02
CA ILE A 138 -6.41 -2.34 9.59
C ILE A 138 -6.64 -3.84 9.41
N THR A 139 -7.85 -4.21 9.00
CA THR A 139 -8.10 -5.58 8.58
C THR A 139 -7.70 -5.68 7.11
N THR A 140 -6.57 -6.30 6.86
CA THR A 140 -6.10 -6.64 5.53
C THR A 140 -7.03 -7.71 4.94
N ILE A 141 -7.71 -7.40 3.85
CA ILE A 141 -8.54 -8.37 3.12
C ILE A 141 -7.66 -9.03 2.08
N ASP A 142 -7.43 -10.33 2.23
CA ASP A 142 -6.77 -11.16 1.24
C ASP A 142 -7.71 -11.42 0.07
N ILE A 143 -7.54 -10.69 -1.02
CA ILE A 143 -8.37 -10.81 -2.24
C ILE A 143 -8.08 -12.07 -3.07
N THR A 144 -7.06 -12.84 -2.74
CA THR A 144 -6.77 -14.10 -3.44
C THR A 144 -7.87 -15.16 -3.24
N LYS A 145 -8.76 -14.97 -2.24
CA LYS A 145 -9.84 -15.89 -1.87
C LYS A 145 -11.17 -15.66 -2.58
N GLY A 146 -11.24 -14.70 -3.52
CA GLY A 146 -12.45 -14.42 -4.28
C GLY A 146 -13.52 -13.61 -3.54
N PRO A 147 -14.59 -13.15 -4.24
CA PRO A 147 -15.58 -12.21 -3.73
C PRO A 147 -16.41 -12.70 -2.52
N HIS A 148 -16.42 -13.99 -2.24
CA HIS A 148 -17.15 -14.56 -1.09
C HIS A 148 -16.46 -14.36 0.26
N ALA A 149 -15.18 -13.94 0.30
CA ALA A 149 -14.46 -13.67 1.54
C ALA A 149 -14.76 -12.28 2.15
N LEU A 150 -15.50 -11.43 1.44
CA LEU A 150 -15.82 -10.07 1.87
C LEU A 150 -17.01 -9.97 2.84
N TYR A 151 -17.78 -11.06 3.02
CA TYR A 151 -19.02 -11.08 3.82
C TYR A 151 -19.07 -12.24 4.82
N GLY A 152 -17.97 -12.78 5.24
CA GLY A 152 -17.92 -13.88 6.21
C GLY A 152 -18.00 -13.39 7.66
N GLY A 153 -19.21 -13.52 8.24
CA GLY A 153 -19.53 -13.68 9.64
C GLY A 153 -19.15 -12.57 10.63
#